data_9b8293e47e0ccf7eda435ec865ea7915
#
_entry.id   9b8293e47e0ccf7eda435ec865ea7915
#
_cell.length_a   1.000
_cell.length_b   1.000
_cell.length_c   1.000
_cell.angle_alpha   90.00
_cell.angle_beta   90.00
_cell.angle_gamma   90.00
#
_symmetry.space_group_name_H-M   'P 1'
#
loop_
_entity.id
_entity.type
_entity.pdbx_description
1 polymer ?
#
loop_
_entity_poly.entity_id
_entity_poly.type
_entity_poly.pdbx_seq_one_letter_code
_entity_poly.pdbx_strand_id
1 'polypeptide(L)'
;YGGNYIVSIVGNADFDSICEYFEKNFEKKKKRVDKLEIKKKNAEIKIERAGIDQANFIFAVHAPLMSEKEYSTLEVLDAYLADGMSSKLFLKIREEKGLAYVVKSSISSEKNYSYYLIYVGTTKDKVEEVKKIILEEFNSITLMSEKDLAEAKDRVIGLREVSGEDSSRVMQELLSFELIGDAKNYYSYEEDIKAVKLNDVKKLAKELTKGYSTAMVLPK
;
A
#
# COMPACT_ATOMS: atom_id res chain seq x y z
N TYR A 1 10.41 -5.24 -27.48
CA TYR A 1 9.94 -6.57 -27.90
C TYR A 1 8.42 -6.53 -27.97
N GLY A 2 7.83 -6.78 -29.15
CA GLY A 2 6.38 -6.87 -29.33
C GLY A 2 5.76 -7.89 -28.36
N GLY A 3 4.70 -7.48 -27.66
CA GLY A 3 3.97 -8.33 -26.70
C GLY A 3 4.37 -8.19 -25.23
N ASN A 4 5.21 -7.22 -24.87
CA ASN A 4 5.56 -6.94 -23.48
C ASN A 4 5.41 -5.44 -23.18
N TYR A 5 4.30 -4.85 -23.58
CA TYR A 5 3.92 -3.49 -23.24
C TYR A 5 2.40 -3.40 -23.08
N ILE A 6 1.98 -2.48 -22.24
CA ILE A 6 0.59 -2.06 -22.06
C ILE A 6 0.56 -0.56 -22.27
N VAL A 7 -0.45 -0.07 -22.97
CA VAL A 7 -0.66 1.36 -23.18
C VAL A 7 -1.91 1.76 -22.42
N SER A 8 -1.77 2.76 -21.55
CA SER A 8 -2.88 3.37 -20.83
C SER A 8 -2.98 4.84 -21.23
N ILE A 9 -4.15 5.27 -21.64
CA ILE A 9 -4.42 6.63 -22.09
C ILE A 9 -5.69 7.12 -21.43
N VAL A 10 -5.59 8.28 -20.78
CA VAL A 10 -6.73 8.99 -20.18
C VAL A 10 -6.68 10.44 -20.63
N GLY A 11 -7.74 10.93 -21.28
CA GLY A 11 -7.81 12.28 -21.77
C GLY A 11 -8.89 12.46 -22.86
N ASN A 12 -8.95 13.64 -23.43
CA ASN A 12 -9.87 13.96 -24.51
C ASN A 12 -9.27 13.53 -25.88
N ALA A 13 -9.43 12.25 -26.22
CA ALA A 13 -8.92 11.68 -27.45
C ALA A 13 -9.96 10.74 -28.09
N ASP A 14 -9.92 10.62 -29.40
CA ASP A 14 -10.79 9.69 -30.12
C ASP A 14 -10.30 8.25 -29.94
N PHE A 15 -11.13 7.43 -29.30
CA PHE A 15 -10.78 6.05 -28.94
C PHE A 15 -10.47 5.19 -30.14
N ASP A 16 -11.31 5.27 -31.19
CA ASP A 16 -11.21 4.39 -32.36
C ASP A 16 -9.93 4.72 -33.14
N SER A 17 -9.64 6.01 -33.35
CA SER A 17 -8.40 6.46 -34.01
C SER A 17 -7.14 5.99 -33.27
N ILE A 18 -7.16 5.99 -31.92
CA ILE A 18 -6.05 5.49 -31.11
C ILE A 18 -5.90 3.98 -31.28
N CYS A 19 -6.98 3.24 -31.22
CA CYS A 19 -6.97 1.77 -31.41
C CYS A 19 -6.43 1.41 -32.80
N GLU A 20 -6.93 2.04 -33.87
CA GLU A 20 -6.42 1.85 -35.23
C GLU A 20 -4.93 2.14 -35.36
N TYR A 21 -4.46 3.24 -34.75
CA TYR A 21 -3.03 3.59 -34.76
C TYR A 21 -2.17 2.50 -34.14
N PHE A 22 -2.55 2.00 -32.95
CA PHE A 22 -1.78 0.95 -32.26
C PHE A 22 -1.88 -0.40 -32.97
N GLU A 23 -3.04 -0.76 -33.50
CA GLU A 23 -3.21 -2.01 -34.27
C GLU A 23 -2.39 -2.02 -35.54
N LYS A 24 -2.27 -0.87 -36.20
CA LYS A 24 -1.51 -0.74 -37.49
C LYS A 24 0.01 -0.72 -37.25
N ASN A 25 0.46 -0.11 -36.14
CA ASN A 25 1.90 0.18 -35.96
C ASN A 25 2.59 -0.77 -34.97
N PHE A 26 1.84 -1.61 -34.25
CA PHE A 26 2.41 -2.53 -33.25
C PHE A 26 1.99 -3.98 -33.52
N GLU A 27 2.97 -4.87 -33.64
CA GLU A 27 2.70 -6.28 -33.84
C GLU A 27 2.12 -6.94 -32.58
N LYS A 28 1.03 -7.69 -32.72
CA LYS A 28 0.50 -8.56 -31.67
C LYS A 28 1.35 -9.82 -31.54
N LYS A 29 2.37 -9.79 -30.68
CA LYS A 29 3.16 -11.00 -30.32
C LYS A 29 2.79 -11.46 -28.92
N LYS A 30 2.19 -12.66 -28.81
CA LYS A 30 2.01 -13.31 -27.51
C LYS A 30 3.35 -13.90 -27.06
N LYS A 31 4.01 -13.26 -26.10
CA LYS A 31 5.15 -13.85 -25.40
C LYS A 31 4.70 -14.33 -24.04
N ARG A 32 4.99 -15.58 -23.70
CA ARG A 32 4.75 -16.12 -22.36
C ARG A 32 5.83 -15.54 -21.45
N VAL A 33 5.43 -14.82 -20.42
CA VAL A 33 6.33 -14.40 -19.35
C VAL A 33 6.33 -15.52 -18.31
N ASP A 34 7.53 -16.01 -17.96
CA ASP A 34 7.66 -17.03 -16.92
C ASP A 34 7.17 -16.49 -15.58
N LYS A 35 6.45 -17.33 -14.83
CA LYS A 35 6.01 -16.97 -13.48
C LYS A 35 7.24 -16.95 -12.57
N LEU A 36 7.52 -15.77 -12.00
CA LEU A 36 8.53 -15.65 -10.95
C LEU A 36 7.95 -16.21 -9.64
N GLU A 37 8.54 -17.27 -9.12
CA GLU A 37 8.22 -17.77 -7.78
C GLU A 37 8.95 -16.94 -6.73
N ILE A 38 8.19 -16.28 -5.87
CA ILE A 38 8.71 -15.47 -4.77
C ILE A 38 8.54 -16.22 -3.46
N LYS A 39 9.66 -16.49 -2.79
CA LYS A 39 9.66 -17.06 -1.45
C LYS A 39 9.60 -15.94 -0.42
N LYS A 40 8.52 -15.91 0.35
CA LYS A 40 8.36 -14.98 1.47
C LYS A 40 9.45 -15.24 2.53
N LYS A 41 10.17 -14.18 2.93
CA LYS A 41 11.19 -14.23 3.98
C LYS A 41 11.02 -13.02 4.88
N ASN A 42 11.26 -13.21 6.17
CA ASN A 42 11.36 -12.12 7.14
C ASN A 42 12.83 -11.92 7.51
N ALA A 43 13.24 -10.67 7.69
CA ALA A 43 14.61 -10.31 8.02
C ALA A 43 14.65 -9.08 8.93
N GLU A 44 15.71 -8.98 9.71
CA GLU A 44 16.10 -7.74 10.38
C GLU A 44 17.38 -7.24 9.75
N ILE A 45 17.39 -5.99 9.28
CA ILE A 45 18.54 -5.35 8.65
C ILE A 45 18.87 -4.08 9.43
N LYS A 46 20.11 -3.96 9.89
CA LYS A 46 20.62 -2.78 10.60
C LYS A 46 21.89 -2.30 9.93
N ILE A 47 21.90 -1.03 9.54
CA ILE A 47 23.04 -0.35 8.93
C ILE A 47 23.37 0.89 9.74
N GLU A 48 24.63 1.10 10.08
CA GLU A 48 25.11 2.35 10.67
C GLU A 48 25.77 3.21 9.60
N ARG A 49 25.38 4.48 9.53
CA ARG A 49 25.86 5.46 8.55
C ARG A 49 26.32 6.74 9.24
N ALA A 50 27.52 7.21 8.90
CA ALA A 50 28.02 8.51 9.34
C ALA A 50 27.36 9.64 8.51
N GLY A 51 27.24 10.83 9.10
CA GLY A 51 26.73 12.03 8.43
C GLY A 51 25.21 12.06 8.25
N ILE A 52 24.48 11.29 9.05
CA ILE A 52 23.03 11.41 9.19
C ILE A 52 22.70 11.67 10.68
N ASP A 53 21.71 12.51 10.92
CA ASP A 53 21.29 12.86 12.29
C ASP A 53 20.06 12.06 12.74
N GLN A 54 19.32 11.50 11.78
CA GLN A 54 18.07 10.82 12.02
C GLN A 54 18.20 9.32 11.74
N ALA A 55 17.61 8.50 12.62
CA ALA A 55 17.38 7.09 12.37
C ALA A 55 16.18 6.92 11.43
N ASN A 56 16.34 6.11 10.41
CA ASN A 56 15.28 5.74 9.49
C ASN A 56 14.89 4.30 9.77
N PHE A 57 13.66 4.09 10.21
CA PHE A 57 13.12 2.80 10.58
C PHE A 57 11.98 2.39 9.65
N ILE A 58 12.00 1.15 9.19
CA ILE A 58 10.94 0.52 8.42
C ILE A 58 10.48 -0.74 9.15
N PHE A 59 9.19 -0.85 9.37
CA PHE A 59 8.48 -2.07 9.70
C PHE A 59 7.74 -2.55 8.46
N ALA A 60 7.93 -3.80 8.03
CA ALA A 60 7.35 -4.32 6.80
C ALA A 60 6.76 -5.72 7.00
N VAL A 61 5.63 -5.97 6.38
CA VAL A 61 4.95 -7.27 6.37
C VAL A 61 4.61 -7.67 4.93
N HIS A 62 4.55 -8.98 4.68
CA HIS A 62 3.96 -9.48 3.45
C HIS A 62 2.46 -9.24 3.48
N ALA A 63 1.93 -8.72 2.38
CA ALA A 63 0.56 -8.25 2.27
C ALA A 63 -0.24 -9.05 1.22
N PRO A 64 -1.58 -8.96 1.21
CA PRO A 64 -2.41 -9.45 0.13
C PRO A 64 -2.05 -8.82 -1.22
N LEU A 65 -2.14 -9.60 -2.29
CA LEU A 65 -2.01 -9.07 -3.64
C LEU A 65 -3.22 -8.19 -3.98
N MET A 66 -3.04 -7.18 -4.80
CA MET A 66 -4.13 -6.31 -5.29
C MET A 66 -5.22 -7.11 -6.03
N SER A 67 -4.88 -8.29 -6.58
CA SER A 67 -5.84 -9.22 -7.18
C SER A 67 -6.64 -10.02 -6.16
N GLU A 68 -6.33 -9.95 -4.87
CA GLU A 68 -6.99 -10.67 -3.80
C GLU A 68 -8.02 -9.77 -3.10
N LYS A 69 -9.14 -10.35 -2.69
CA LYS A 69 -10.21 -9.61 -2.02
C LYS A 69 -9.76 -8.91 -0.73
N GLU A 70 -8.77 -9.48 -0.06
CA GLU A 70 -8.19 -8.95 1.17
C GLU A 70 -7.42 -7.63 0.95
N TYR A 71 -7.13 -7.25 -0.30
CA TYR A 71 -6.42 -6.01 -0.60
C TYR A 71 -7.22 -4.77 -0.16
N SER A 72 -8.51 -4.70 -0.48
CA SER A 72 -9.40 -3.60 -0.02
C SER A 72 -9.49 -3.56 1.52
N THR A 73 -9.41 -4.74 2.18
CA THR A 73 -9.33 -4.81 3.64
C THR A 73 -8.03 -4.20 4.17
N LEU A 74 -6.92 -4.39 3.46
CA LEU A 74 -5.63 -3.79 3.82
C LEU A 74 -5.65 -2.27 3.66
N GLU A 75 -6.27 -1.74 2.61
CA GLU A 75 -6.38 -0.28 2.41
C GLU A 75 -7.19 0.39 3.53
N VAL A 76 -8.30 -0.24 3.94
CA VAL A 76 -9.09 0.23 5.09
C VAL A 76 -8.32 0.12 6.40
N LEU A 77 -7.56 -0.97 6.60
CA LEU A 77 -6.68 -1.13 7.76
C LEU A 77 -5.61 -0.04 7.79
N ASP A 78 -4.97 0.25 6.66
CA ASP A 78 -3.93 1.28 6.55
C ASP A 78 -4.48 2.68 6.84
N ALA A 79 -5.64 3.02 6.29
CA ALA A 79 -6.30 4.29 6.57
C ALA A 79 -6.60 4.52 8.07
N TYR A 80 -6.92 3.47 8.79
CA TYR A 80 -7.10 3.55 10.25
C TYR A 80 -5.77 3.59 10.99
N LEU A 81 -4.82 2.73 10.60
CA LEU A 81 -3.60 2.46 11.37
C LEU A 81 -2.48 3.47 11.11
N ALA A 82 -2.14 3.75 9.85
CA ALA A 82 -0.87 4.42 9.53
C ALA A 82 -0.93 5.50 8.44
N ASP A 83 -1.96 5.51 7.57
CA ASP A 83 -2.04 6.51 6.52
C ASP A 83 -2.57 7.84 7.05
N GLY A 84 -1.77 8.91 6.89
CA GLY A 84 -2.06 10.31 7.16
C GLY A 84 -2.17 10.72 8.63
N MET A 85 -2.48 11.99 8.84
CA MET A 85 -2.35 12.68 10.13
C MET A 85 -3.37 12.26 11.20
N SER A 86 -4.48 11.67 10.82
CA SER A 86 -5.50 11.17 11.75
C SER A 86 -5.35 9.68 12.09
N SER A 87 -4.36 9.02 11.53
CA SER A 87 -4.10 7.59 11.78
C SER A 87 -3.58 7.34 13.20
N LYS A 88 -3.83 6.14 13.71
CA LYS A 88 -3.44 5.75 15.08
C LYS A 88 -1.94 5.91 15.33
N LEU A 89 -1.11 5.45 14.40
CA LEU A 89 0.34 5.54 14.55
C LEU A 89 0.87 6.97 14.48
N PHE A 90 0.30 7.80 13.59
CA PHE A 90 0.68 9.20 13.55
C PHE A 90 0.36 9.91 14.86
N LEU A 91 -0.87 9.77 15.36
CA LEU A 91 -1.29 10.37 16.62
C LEU A 91 -0.44 9.86 17.78
N LYS A 92 -0.22 8.54 17.88
CA LYS A 92 0.49 7.93 18.99
C LYS A 92 1.99 8.26 19.01
N ILE A 93 2.66 8.10 17.86
CA ILE A 93 4.11 8.24 17.77
C ILE A 93 4.52 9.72 17.71
N ARG A 94 3.81 10.52 16.90
CA ARG A 94 4.18 11.91 16.67
C ARG A 94 3.52 12.87 17.63
N GLU A 95 2.19 12.85 17.76
CA GLU A 95 1.47 13.88 18.53
C GLU A 95 1.52 13.62 20.04
N GLU A 96 1.25 12.38 20.48
CA GLU A 96 1.22 12.08 21.91
C GLU A 96 2.62 11.93 22.52
N LYS A 97 3.52 11.21 21.84
CA LYS A 97 4.82 10.86 22.39
C LYS A 97 5.99 11.69 21.84
N GLY A 98 5.81 12.44 20.77
CA GLY A 98 6.87 13.26 20.18
C GLY A 98 8.11 12.46 19.72
N LEU A 99 7.91 11.17 19.33
CA LEU A 99 9.03 10.28 19.01
C LEU A 99 9.53 10.42 17.57
N ALA A 100 8.72 10.99 16.66
CA ALA A 100 9.05 11.07 15.26
C ALA A 100 8.48 12.31 14.58
N TYR A 101 9.20 12.82 13.57
CA TYR A 101 8.69 13.87 12.68
C TYR A 101 7.87 13.31 11.51
N VAL A 102 8.18 12.09 11.09
CA VAL A 102 7.55 11.44 9.94
C VAL A 102 7.10 10.05 10.34
N VAL A 103 5.81 9.80 10.12
CA VAL A 103 5.19 8.48 10.16
C VAL A 103 4.42 8.34 8.86
N LYS A 104 4.75 7.36 8.04
CA LYS A 104 4.11 7.11 6.74
C LYS A 104 3.95 5.62 6.51
N SER A 105 2.92 5.24 5.80
CA SER A 105 2.74 3.89 5.30
C SER A 105 2.80 3.84 3.78
N SER A 106 2.97 2.66 3.25
CA SER A 106 2.88 2.39 1.82
C SER A 106 2.51 0.93 1.58
N ILE A 107 1.58 0.71 0.69
CA ILE A 107 1.25 -0.60 0.13
C ILE A 107 1.86 -0.68 -1.26
N SER A 108 2.63 -1.72 -1.53
CA SER A 108 3.14 -2.01 -2.86
C SER A 108 2.71 -3.40 -3.25
N SER A 109 1.97 -3.52 -4.35
CA SER A 109 1.49 -4.79 -4.85
C SER A 109 1.87 -4.95 -6.31
N GLU A 110 2.53 -6.06 -6.58
CA GLU A 110 2.89 -6.52 -7.90
C GLU A 110 2.12 -7.81 -8.23
N LYS A 111 2.29 -8.32 -9.42
CA LYS A 111 1.56 -9.53 -9.86
C LYS A 111 1.78 -10.75 -8.96
N ASN A 112 2.96 -10.90 -8.36
CA ASN A 112 3.39 -12.09 -7.63
C ASN A 112 3.82 -11.83 -6.19
N TYR A 113 3.92 -10.56 -5.78
CA TYR A 113 4.27 -10.20 -4.42
C TYR A 113 3.59 -8.90 -4.01
N SER A 114 3.36 -8.77 -2.74
CA SER A 114 2.86 -7.55 -2.12
C SER A 114 3.47 -7.39 -0.75
N TYR A 115 3.73 -6.16 -0.36
CA TYR A 115 4.15 -5.82 0.98
C TYR A 115 3.48 -4.52 1.45
N TYR A 116 3.29 -4.45 2.74
CA TYR A 116 2.87 -3.24 3.43
C TYR A 116 4.00 -2.80 4.35
N LEU A 117 4.37 -1.54 4.30
CA LEU A 117 5.42 -0.98 5.12
C LEU A 117 4.96 0.27 5.87
N ILE A 118 5.55 0.45 7.05
CA ILE A 118 5.43 1.65 7.88
C ILE A 118 6.84 2.20 8.05
N TYR A 119 7.04 3.43 7.59
CA TYR A 119 8.29 4.18 7.73
C TYR A 119 8.16 5.19 8.86
N VAL A 120 9.17 5.24 9.73
CA VAL A 120 9.28 6.19 10.82
C VAL A 120 10.67 6.82 10.85
N GLY A 121 10.70 8.15 10.77
CA GLY A 121 11.91 8.95 11.00
C GLY A 121 11.99 9.36 12.47
N THR A 122 12.98 8.83 13.21
CA THR A 122 13.12 9.01 14.67
C THR A 122 14.58 9.19 15.09
N THR A 123 14.89 9.11 16.36
CA THR A 123 16.26 9.07 16.86
C THR A 123 16.71 7.65 17.17
N LYS A 124 18.04 7.40 17.17
CA LYS A 124 18.63 6.05 17.36
C LYS A 124 18.14 5.36 18.63
N ASP A 125 18.00 6.09 19.72
CA ASP A 125 17.56 5.59 21.04
C ASP A 125 16.05 5.28 21.11
N LYS A 126 15.23 5.79 20.17
CA LYS A 126 13.77 5.63 20.15
C LYS A 126 13.27 4.52 19.22
N VAL A 127 14.14 3.94 18.41
CA VAL A 127 13.74 2.93 17.40
C VAL A 127 12.99 1.75 18.02
N GLU A 128 13.47 1.21 19.14
CA GLU A 128 12.82 0.06 19.79
C GLU A 128 11.46 0.44 20.41
N GLU A 129 11.32 1.65 20.96
CA GLU A 129 10.03 2.15 21.44
C GLU A 129 9.03 2.30 20.29
N VAL A 130 9.46 2.84 19.15
CA VAL A 130 8.64 2.97 17.95
C VAL A 130 8.19 1.61 17.45
N LYS A 131 9.10 0.62 17.34
CA LYS A 131 8.77 -0.75 16.96
C LYS A 131 7.72 -1.37 17.88
N LYS A 132 7.87 -1.19 19.18
CA LYS A 132 6.92 -1.67 20.19
C LYS A 132 5.54 -1.05 20.00
N ILE A 133 5.46 0.27 19.79
CA ILE A 133 4.20 0.98 19.55
C ILE A 133 3.50 0.46 18.29
N ILE A 134 4.23 0.24 17.19
CA ILE A 134 3.66 -0.32 15.96
C ILE A 134 2.99 -1.67 16.25
N LEU A 135 3.65 -2.57 16.95
CA LEU A 135 3.08 -3.88 17.30
C LEU A 135 1.89 -3.77 18.26
N GLU A 136 1.94 -2.84 19.23
CA GLU A 136 0.83 -2.55 20.15
C GLU A 136 -0.39 -2.04 19.39
N GLU A 137 -0.21 -1.11 18.43
CA GLU A 137 -1.32 -0.58 17.64
C GLU A 137 -1.92 -1.62 16.70
N PHE A 138 -1.11 -2.51 16.10
CA PHE A 138 -1.66 -3.66 15.37
C PHE A 138 -2.51 -4.56 16.27
N ASN A 139 -2.08 -4.83 17.49
CA ASN A 139 -2.85 -5.62 18.45
C ASN A 139 -4.14 -4.89 18.90
N SER A 140 -4.11 -3.57 18.98
CA SER A 140 -5.26 -2.74 19.36
C SER A 140 -6.38 -2.73 18.31
N ILE A 141 -6.12 -3.18 17.08
CA ILE A 141 -7.15 -3.32 16.02
C ILE A 141 -8.30 -4.23 16.47
N THR A 142 -8.07 -5.14 17.40
CA THR A 142 -9.13 -5.94 18.01
C THR A 142 -10.22 -5.10 18.70
N LEU A 143 -9.88 -3.89 19.12
CA LEU A 143 -10.76 -2.92 19.78
C LEU A 143 -11.46 -1.95 18.80
N MET A 144 -11.10 -2.01 17.51
CA MET A 144 -11.70 -1.19 16.46
C MET A 144 -13.23 -1.36 16.47
N SER A 145 -13.96 -0.24 16.41
CA SER A 145 -15.42 -0.20 16.37
C SER A 145 -15.96 -0.12 14.94
N GLU A 146 -17.28 -0.34 14.78
CA GLU A 146 -17.96 -0.12 13.49
C GLU A 146 -17.90 1.35 13.05
N LYS A 147 -17.84 2.29 14.00
CA LYS A 147 -17.67 3.72 13.70
C LYS A 147 -16.28 3.98 13.12
N ASP A 148 -15.23 3.43 13.73
CA ASP A 148 -13.86 3.56 13.22
C ASP A 148 -13.73 2.95 11.81
N LEU A 149 -14.42 1.82 11.58
CA LEU A 149 -14.46 1.18 10.26
C LEU A 149 -15.11 2.10 9.21
N ALA A 150 -16.26 2.70 9.55
CA ALA A 150 -16.96 3.60 8.65
C ALA A 150 -16.10 4.83 8.30
N GLU A 151 -15.49 5.46 9.29
CA GLU A 151 -14.58 6.61 9.10
C GLU A 151 -13.36 6.24 8.23
N ALA A 152 -12.78 5.05 8.42
CA ALA A 152 -11.67 4.58 7.60
C ALA A 152 -12.07 4.35 6.14
N LYS A 153 -13.24 3.76 5.89
CA LYS A 153 -13.80 3.57 4.54
C LYS A 153 -14.07 4.90 3.84
N ASP A 154 -14.76 5.80 4.52
CA ASP A 154 -15.09 7.12 3.97
C ASP A 154 -13.82 7.88 3.59
N ARG A 155 -12.77 7.74 4.39
CA ARG A 155 -11.48 8.35 4.10
C ARG A 155 -10.83 7.75 2.85
N VAL A 156 -10.79 6.42 2.70
CA VAL A 156 -10.22 5.75 1.53
C VAL A 156 -10.96 6.19 0.26
N ILE A 157 -12.29 6.19 0.30
CA ILE A 157 -13.14 6.59 -0.83
C ILE A 157 -12.92 8.07 -1.16
N GLY A 158 -12.97 8.95 -0.17
CA GLY A 158 -12.81 10.39 -0.40
C GLY A 158 -11.43 10.77 -0.94
N LEU A 159 -10.35 10.14 -0.47
CA LEU A 159 -9.00 10.35 -1.01
C LEU A 159 -8.91 9.89 -2.48
N ARG A 160 -9.58 8.81 -2.82
CA ARG A 160 -9.63 8.34 -4.20
C ARG A 160 -10.45 9.26 -5.10
N GLU A 161 -11.58 9.77 -4.64
CA GLU A 161 -12.39 10.73 -5.39
C GLU A 161 -11.56 11.98 -5.74
N VAL A 162 -10.85 12.54 -4.75
CA VAL A 162 -9.96 13.68 -4.97
C VAL A 162 -8.83 13.33 -5.95
N SER A 163 -8.22 12.15 -5.83
CA SER A 163 -7.16 11.72 -6.75
C SER A 163 -7.67 11.46 -8.16
N GLY A 164 -8.95 11.10 -8.30
CA GLY A 164 -9.62 10.87 -9.58
C GLY A 164 -9.82 12.14 -10.44
N GLU A 165 -9.63 13.33 -9.88
CA GLU A 165 -9.61 14.60 -10.64
C GLU A 165 -8.34 14.74 -11.50
N ASP A 166 -7.26 14.02 -11.15
CA ASP A 166 -6.01 14.01 -11.92
C ASP A 166 -6.01 12.85 -12.94
N SER A 167 -6.08 13.20 -14.23
CA SER A 167 -6.06 12.21 -15.33
C SER A 167 -4.82 11.33 -15.33
N SER A 168 -3.66 11.83 -14.84
CA SER A 168 -2.44 11.02 -14.71
C SER A 168 -2.59 9.94 -13.63
N ARG A 169 -3.28 10.25 -12.54
CA ARG A 169 -3.61 9.28 -11.49
C ARG A 169 -4.57 8.21 -12.00
N VAL A 170 -5.65 8.62 -12.65
CA VAL A 170 -6.60 7.68 -13.28
C VAL A 170 -5.90 6.76 -14.26
N MET A 171 -5.00 7.30 -15.10
CA MET A 171 -4.21 6.51 -16.05
C MET A 171 -3.32 5.47 -15.35
N GLN A 172 -2.62 5.87 -14.27
CA GLN A 172 -1.75 4.97 -13.52
C GLN A 172 -2.55 3.87 -12.81
N GLU A 173 -3.71 4.20 -12.26
CA GLU A 173 -4.56 3.20 -11.60
C GLU A 173 -5.15 2.20 -12.61
N LEU A 174 -5.68 2.67 -13.74
CA LEU A 174 -6.16 1.79 -14.81
C LEU A 174 -5.05 0.86 -15.31
N LEU A 175 -3.83 1.39 -15.50
CA LEU A 175 -2.66 0.59 -15.87
C LEU A 175 -2.34 -0.46 -14.81
N SER A 176 -2.41 -0.10 -13.53
CA SER A 176 -2.13 -1.02 -12.42
C SER A 176 -3.16 -2.15 -12.36
N PHE A 177 -4.45 -1.86 -12.51
CA PHE A 177 -5.49 -2.87 -12.56
C PHE A 177 -5.33 -3.80 -13.79
N GLU A 178 -4.98 -3.26 -14.96
CA GLU A 178 -4.72 -4.08 -16.15
C GLU A 178 -3.51 -5.01 -15.97
N LEU A 179 -2.40 -4.51 -15.39
CA LEU A 179 -1.21 -5.31 -15.11
C LEU A 179 -1.48 -6.48 -14.18
N ILE A 180 -2.39 -6.32 -13.24
CA ILE A 180 -2.71 -7.31 -12.21
C ILE A 180 -3.82 -8.27 -12.67
N GLY A 181 -4.75 -7.79 -13.46
CA GLY A 181 -5.87 -8.63 -13.87
C GLY A 181 -6.78 -8.03 -14.93
N ASP A 182 -7.56 -7.01 -14.61
CA ASP A 182 -8.54 -6.38 -15.50
C ASP A 182 -8.75 -4.91 -15.07
N ALA A 183 -8.55 -3.98 -16.00
CA ALA A 183 -8.77 -2.55 -15.79
C ALA A 183 -10.20 -2.21 -15.33
N LYS A 184 -11.20 -3.06 -15.65
CA LYS A 184 -12.59 -2.86 -15.20
C LYS A 184 -12.74 -2.84 -13.69
N ASN A 185 -11.85 -3.50 -12.94
CA ASN A 185 -11.87 -3.50 -11.48
C ASN A 185 -11.62 -2.09 -10.90
N TYR A 186 -11.10 -1.16 -11.68
CA TYR A 186 -11.04 0.25 -11.31
C TYR A 186 -12.42 0.81 -10.95
N TYR A 187 -13.46 0.41 -11.65
CA TYR A 187 -14.83 0.94 -11.48
C TYR A 187 -15.60 0.27 -10.32
N SER A 188 -15.19 -0.90 -9.85
CA SER A 188 -15.80 -1.58 -8.70
C SER A 188 -15.14 -1.26 -7.37
N TYR A 189 -14.06 -0.49 -7.37
CA TYR A 189 -13.22 -0.23 -6.19
C TYR A 189 -14.00 0.30 -4.98
N GLU A 190 -14.88 1.27 -5.20
CA GLU A 190 -15.68 1.85 -4.11
C GLU A 190 -16.61 0.82 -3.46
N GLU A 191 -17.21 -0.06 -4.29
CA GLU A 191 -18.05 -1.17 -3.81
C GLU A 191 -17.22 -2.16 -3.00
N ASP A 192 -15.99 -2.47 -3.44
CA ASP A 192 -15.07 -3.36 -2.75
C ASP A 192 -14.67 -2.78 -1.39
N ILE A 193 -14.37 -1.48 -1.29
CA ILE A 193 -14.10 -0.81 0.00
C ILE A 193 -15.34 -0.83 0.90
N LYS A 194 -16.53 -0.53 0.37
CA LYS A 194 -17.80 -0.56 1.14
C LYS A 194 -18.11 -1.97 1.66
N ALA A 195 -17.74 -3.01 0.93
CA ALA A 195 -17.98 -4.40 1.30
C ALA A 195 -17.06 -4.92 2.43
N VAL A 196 -15.97 -4.23 2.79
CA VAL A 196 -15.05 -4.62 3.87
C VAL A 196 -15.81 -4.70 5.21
N LYS A 197 -15.57 -5.78 5.95
CA LYS A 197 -16.20 -6.01 7.25
C LYS A 197 -15.20 -5.85 8.39
N LEU A 198 -15.66 -5.39 9.54
CA LEU A 198 -14.82 -5.20 10.73
C LEU A 198 -14.05 -6.46 11.13
N ASN A 199 -14.69 -7.60 11.05
CA ASN A 199 -14.05 -8.88 11.38
C ASN A 199 -12.91 -9.24 10.41
N ASP A 200 -13.03 -8.86 9.13
CA ASP A 200 -11.98 -9.11 8.13
C ASP A 200 -10.76 -8.23 8.41
N VAL A 201 -10.97 -6.95 8.80
CA VAL A 201 -9.88 -6.04 9.22
C VAL A 201 -9.14 -6.59 10.43
N LYS A 202 -9.88 -7.02 11.49
CA LYS A 202 -9.30 -7.61 12.71
C LYS A 202 -8.52 -8.89 12.41
N LYS A 203 -9.04 -9.74 11.54
CA LYS A 203 -8.39 -10.99 11.13
C LYS A 203 -7.11 -10.68 10.34
N LEU A 204 -7.17 -9.77 9.36
CA LEU A 204 -6.01 -9.40 8.55
C LEU A 204 -4.90 -8.82 9.41
N ALA A 205 -5.19 -7.88 10.32
CA ALA A 205 -4.20 -7.29 11.22
C ALA A 205 -3.44 -8.35 12.02
N LYS A 206 -4.17 -9.35 12.54
CA LYS A 206 -3.57 -10.47 13.27
C LYS A 206 -2.71 -11.38 12.38
N GLU A 207 -3.10 -11.58 11.11
CA GLU A 207 -2.31 -12.39 10.18
C GLU A 207 -1.02 -11.68 9.76
N LEU A 208 -1.09 -10.39 9.48
CA LEU A 208 0.06 -9.57 9.05
C LEU A 208 1.20 -9.58 10.08
N THR A 209 0.87 -9.58 11.37
CA THR A 209 1.87 -9.54 12.45
C THR A 209 2.46 -10.90 12.84
N LYS A 210 2.03 -12.01 12.25
CA LYS A 210 2.65 -13.34 12.48
C LYS A 210 4.10 -13.41 12.01
N GLY A 211 4.48 -12.58 11.06
CA GLY A 211 5.86 -12.47 10.59
C GLY A 211 6.09 -11.12 9.94
N TYR A 212 7.13 -10.43 10.39
CA TYR A 212 7.50 -9.11 9.88
C TYR A 212 8.99 -8.99 9.64
N SER A 213 9.37 -8.01 8.86
CA SER A 213 10.75 -7.59 8.66
C SER A 213 10.95 -6.20 9.23
N THR A 214 12.16 -5.92 9.70
CA THR A 214 12.56 -4.56 10.05
C THR A 214 13.84 -4.18 9.30
N ALA A 215 13.90 -2.94 8.86
CA ALA A 215 15.10 -2.35 8.30
C ALA A 215 15.35 -1.01 8.97
N MET A 216 16.61 -0.75 9.33
CA MET A 216 16.98 0.51 9.97
C MET A 216 18.32 1.03 9.49
N VAL A 217 18.39 2.33 9.24
CA VAL A 217 19.63 3.06 9.02
C VAL A 217 19.80 4.01 10.19
N LEU A 218 20.87 3.81 10.96
CA LEU A 218 21.13 4.50 12.21
C LEU A 218 22.33 5.46 12.09
N PRO A 219 22.32 6.60 12.77
CA PRO A 219 23.52 7.42 12.96
C PRO A 219 24.62 6.60 13.66
N LYS A 220 25.87 6.81 13.21
CA LYS A 220 27.04 6.26 13.89
C LYS A 220 27.28 6.96 15.22
#